data_45224459096b59094e8d4bbffea91b27
#
_entry.id   45224459096b59094e8d4bbffea91b27
#
_cell.length_a   1.000
_cell.length_b   1.000
_cell.length_c   1.000
_cell.angle_alpha   90.00
_cell.angle_beta   90.00
_cell.angle_gamma   90.00
#
_symmetry.space_group_name_H-M   'P 1'
#
loop_
_entity.id
_entity.type
_entity.pdbx_description
1 polymer ?
#
loop_
_entity_poly.entity_id
_entity_poly.type
_entity_poly.pdbx_seq_one_letter_code
_entity_poly.pdbx_strand_id
1 'polypeptide(L)'
;MDIKEFVKKDARENLAREFTKEGLFELKEETIRGNKYSVFANLPQTLRDYFQFPLIHGEWDFLAYEEETYTYQEVLNTSAGLAHALVNDFNIQKGDKVAFSMRNYPEWIYTYMAVTSIGAIAVPL
;
A
#
# COMPACT_ATOMS: atom_id res chain seq x y z
N MET A 1 -6.65 -29.15 -24.77
CA MET A 1 -7.43 -29.06 -23.54
C MET A 1 -7.61 -27.58 -23.23
N ASP A 2 -8.83 -27.09 -23.35
CA ASP A 2 -9.13 -25.66 -23.14
C ASP A 2 -9.03 -25.34 -21.65
N ILE A 3 -8.13 -24.41 -21.31
CA ILE A 3 -7.92 -23.96 -19.92
C ILE A 3 -9.23 -23.45 -19.28
N LYS A 4 -10.17 -22.98 -20.08
CA LYS A 4 -11.49 -22.54 -19.64
C LYS A 4 -12.38 -23.67 -19.12
N GLU A 5 -12.18 -24.87 -19.61
CA GLU A 5 -12.92 -26.07 -19.15
C GLU A 5 -12.35 -26.65 -17.86
N PHE A 6 -11.07 -26.41 -17.58
CA PHE A 6 -10.37 -26.94 -16.40
C PHE A 6 -10.73 -26.23 -15.10
N VAL A 7 -11.20 -25.00 -15.16
CA VAL A 7 -11.61 -24.27 -13.95
C VAL A 7 -13.13 -24.10 -13.94
N LYS A 8 -13.83 -25.15 -13.54
CA LYS A 8 -15.26 -25.06 -13.25
C LYS A 8 -15.52 -23.94 -12.25
N LYS A 9 -16.63 -23.22 -12.42
CA LYS A 9 -17.04 -22.11 -11.51
C LYS A 9 -16.97 -22.54 -10.04
N ASP A 10 -17.41 -23.77 -9.77
CA ASP A 10 -17.39 -24.36 -8.42
C ASP A 10 -15.97 -24.53 -7.85
N ALA A 11 -14.97 -24.84 -8.69
CA ALA A 11 -13.60 -24.98 -8.24
C ALA A 11 -12.99 -23.63 -7.85
N ARG A 12 -13.34 -22.53 -8.56
CA ARG A 12 -12.91 -21.16 -8.20
C ARG A 12 -13.55 -20.71 -6.89
N GLU A 13 -14.84 -20.95 -6.71
CA GLU A 13 -15.55 -20.58 -5.49
C GLU A 13 -15.03 -21.37 -4.28
N ASN A 14 -14.75 -22.65 -4.44
CA ASN A 14 -14.18 -23.48 -3.39
C ASN A 14 -12.74 -23.05 -3.06
N LEU A 15 -11.93 -22.75 -4.07
CA LEU A 15 -10.57 -22.26 -3.87
C LEU A 15 -10.59 -20.91 -3.14
N ALA A 16 -11.44 -19.98 -3.57
CA ALA A 16 -11.59 -18.69 -2.91
C ALA A 16 -12.00 -18.86 -1.45
N ARG A 17 -12.96 -19.75 -1.15
CA ARG A 17 -13.38 -20.05 0.23
C ARG A 17 -12.26 -20.60 1.08
N GLU A 18 -11.44 -21.51 0.54
CA GLU A 18 -10.30 -22.07 1.29
C GLU A 18 -9.26 -20.99 1.61
N PHE A 19 -8.92 -20.13 0.62
CA PHE A 19 -7.96 -19.05 0.82
C PHE A 19 -8.45 -17.97 1.79
N THR A 20 -9.76 -17.82 1.98
CA THR A 20 -10.34 -16.76 2.83
C THR A 20 -10.77 -17.23 4.21
N LYS A 21 -10.56 -18.51 4.56
CA LYS A 21 -10.89 -19.05 5.89
C LYS A 21 -9.92 -18.62 6.96
N GLU A 22 -8.64 -18.60 6.62
CA GLU A 22 -7.57 -18.29 7.58
C GLU A 22 -6.34 -17.72 6.86
N GLY A 23 -5.44 -17.12 7.64
CA GLY A 23 -4.19 -16.54 7.13
C GLY A 23 -4.36 -15.14 6.56
N LEU A 24 -3.50 -14.77 5.61
CA LEU A 24 -3.41 -13.40 5.09
C LEU A 24 -4.72 -12.92 4.44
N PHE A 25 -5.43 -13.83 3.76
CA PHE A 25 -6.65 -13.52 3.02
C PHE A 25 -7.93 -13.85 3.78
N GLU A 26 -7.82 -14.14 5.08
CA GLU A 26 -8.99 -14.36 5.93
C GLU A 26 -9.96 -13.17 5.86
N LEU A 27 -11.26 -13.48 5.72
CA LEU A 27 -12.32 -12.47 5.65
C LEU A 27 -13.06 -12.38 6.98
N LYS A 28 -13.35 -11.14 7.38
CA LYS A 28 -14.28 -10.83 8.50
C LYS A 28 -15.34 -9.85 8.06
N GLU A 29 -16.49 -9.85 8.73
CA GLU A 29 -17.47 -8.77 8.59
C GLU A 29 -17.08 -7.59 9.47
N GLU A 30 -17.13 -6.38 8.89
CA GLU A 30 -16.91 -5.13 9.62
C GLU A 30 -17.98 -4.10 9.24
N THR A 31 -18.45 -3.36 10.22
CA THR A 31 -19.42 -2.28 9.99
C THR A 31 -18.71 -0.95 9.86
N ILE A 32 -18.71 -0.39 8.65
CA ILE A 32 -18.07 0.89 8.34
C ILE A 32 -19.17 1.90 7.98
N ARG A 33 -19.29 2.97 8.77
CA ARG A 33 -20.30 4.04 8.57
C ARG A 33 -21.74 3.50 8.44
N GLY A 34 -22.08 2.48 9.24
CA GLY A 34 -23.39 1.87 9.27
C GLY A 34 -23.67 0.80 8.21
N ASN A 35 -22.74 0.54 7.31
CA ASN A 35 -22.85 -0.52 6.30
C ASN A 35 -21.92 -1.69 6.64
N LYS A 36 -22.36 -2.91 6.36
CA LYS A 36 -21.56 -4.12 6.53
C LYS A 36 -20.70 -4.39 5.29
N TYR A 37 -19.44 -4.66 5.53
CA TYR A 37 -18.46 -5.01 4.49
C TYR A 37 -17.73 -6.29 4.87
N SER A 38 -17.40 -7.08 3.86
CA SER A 38 -16.44 -8.17 4.00
C SER A 38 -15.04 -7.59 3.75
N VAL A 39 -14.18 -7.63 4.75
CA VAL A 39 -12.82 -7.08 4.71
C VAL A 39 -11.80 -8.15 5.08
N PHE A 40 -10.57 -7.99 4.65
CA PHE A 40 -9.49 -8.88 5.07
C PHE A 40 -9.16 -8.64 6.55
N ALA A 41 -9.11 -9.74 7.33
CA ALA A 41 -8.91 -9.67 8.78
C ALA A 41 -7.45 -9.29 9.15
N ASN A 42 -6.49 -9.74 8.38
CA ASN A 42 -5.06 -9.75 8.74
C ASN A 42 -4.20 -8.82 7.88
N LEU A 43 -4.81 -7.92 7.10
CA LEU A 43 -4.05 -6.91 6.36
C LEU A 43 -3.61 -5.73 7.27
N PRO A 44 -2.53 -5.03 6.88
CA PRO A 44 -2.14 -3.80 7.53
C PRO A 44 -3.29 -2.80 7.65
N GLN A 45 -3.43 -2.17 8.81
CA GLN A 45 -4.58 -1.30 9.10
C GLN A 45 -4.46 0.09 8.46
N THR A 46 -3.25 0.51 8.14
CA THR A 46 -2.96 1.81 7.51
C THR A 46 -2.03 1.67 6.32
N LEU A 47 -2.01 2.68 5.43
CA LEU A 47 -1.03 2.74 4.34
C LEU A 47 0.40 2.77 4.86
N ARG A 48 0.65 3.40 6.01
CA ARG A 48 1.96 3.39 6.66
C ARG A 48 2.41 1.96 6.99
N ASP A 49 1.54 1.18 7.62
CA ASP A 49 1.84 -0.21 7.96
C ASP A 49 2.00 -1.07 6.71
N TYR A 50 1.17 -0.81 5.68
CA TYR A 50 1.28 -1.47 4.39
C TYR A 50 2.63 -1.23 3.72
N PHE A 51 3.16 0.00 3.74
CA PHE A 51 4.46 0.30 3.16
C PHE A 51 5.63 -0.35 3.92
N GLN A 52 5.45 -0.64 5.21
CA GLN A 52 6.45 -1.34 6.02
C GLN A 52 6.41 -2.86 5.87
N PHE A 53 5.29 -3.41 5.40
CA PHE A 53 5.11 -4.85 5.25
C PHE A 53 6.19 -5.52 4.37
N PRO A 54 6.64 -4.95 3.24
CA PRO A 54 7.69 -5.54 2.42
C PRO A 54 9.11 -5.43 3.00
N LEU A 55 9.32 -4.81 4.18
CA LEU A 55 10.65 -4.68 4.80
C LEU A 55 11.32 -6.01 5.15
N ILE A 56 10.56 -7.12 5.22
CA ILE A 56 11.14 -8.46 5.28
C ILE A 56 12.02 -8.78 4.06
N HIS A 57 11.86 -8.01 2.98
CA HIS A 57 12.60 -8.08 1.72
C HIS A 57 13.31 -6.75 1.43
N GLY A 58 13.77 -6.04 2.45
CA GLY A 58 14.31 -4.69 2.35
C GLY A 58 15.37 -4.47 1.29
N GLU A 59 16.20 -5.49 1.05
CA GLU A 59 17.28 -5.46 0.05
C GLU A 59 16.81 -5.78 -1.39
N TRP A 60 15.54 -6.13 -1.58
CA TRP A 60 15.02 -6.38 -2.94
C TRP A 60 14.73 -5.09 -3.67
N ASP A 61 14.89 -5.14 -4.99
CA ASP A 61 14.56 -4.04 -5.89
C ASP A 61 13.06 -3.73 -5.80
N PHE A 62 12.75 -2.46 -5.60
CA PHE A 62 11.37 -1.96 -5.52
C PHE A 62 11.03 -1.01 -6.67
N LEU A 63 11.90 -0.06 -6.96
CA LEU A 63 11.75 0.86 -8.06
C LEU A 63 12.91 0.72 -9.04
N ALA A 64 12.58 0.69 -10.32
CA ALA A 64 13.56 0.84 -11.41
C ALA A 64 13.13 2.02 -12.27
N TYR A 65 14.04 2.95 -12.50
CA TYR A 65 13.82 4.11 -13.33
C TYR A 65 15.09 4.40 -14.16
N GLU A 66 14.98 4.30 -15.48
CA GLU A 66 16.09 4.37 -16.42
C GLU A 66 17.19 3.34 -16.05
N GLU A 67 18.38 3.81 -15.71
CA GLU A 67 19.51 2.97 -15.30
C GLU A 67 19.65 2.83 -13.77
N GLU A 68 18.73 3.42 -13.02
CA GLU A 68 18.75 3.43 -11.55
C GLU A 68 17.76 2.42 -10.99
N THR A 69 18.16 1.75 -9.90
CA THR A 69 17.32 0.82 -9.15
C THR A 69 17.40 1.17 -7.68
N TYR A 70 16.25 1.14 -7.00
CA TYR A 70 16.12 1.47 -5.59
C TYR A 70 15.46 0.32 -4.85
N THR A 71 16.05 -0.08 -3.75
CA THR A 71 15.53 -1.14 -2.87
C THR A 71 14.33 -0.64 -2.05
N TYR A 72 13.55 -1.57 -1.49
CA TYR A 72 12.48 -1.24 -0.55
C TYR A 72 12.98 -0.39 0.63
N GLN A 73 14.16 -0.72 1.18
CA GLN A 73 14.72 0.00 2.31
C GLN A 73 15.10 1.43 1.96
N GLU A 74 15.72 1.65 0.80
CA GLU A 74 16.10 2.99 0.33
C GLU A 74 14.87 3.88 0.11
N VAL A 75 13.85 3.34 -0.55
CA VAL A 75 12.60 4.06 -0.80
C VAL A 75 11.90 4.44 0.50
N LEU A 76 11.85 3.53 1.48
CA LEU A 76 11.26 3.81 2.77
C LEU A 76 12.06 4.85 3.57
N ASN A 77 13.38 4.77 3.56
CA ASN A 77 14.25 5.74 4.24
C ASN A 77 14.07 7.14 3.63
N THR A 78 14.05 7.24 2.31
CA THR A 78 13.85 8.51 1.60
C THR A 78 12.47 9.09 1.91
N SER A 79 11.43 8.25 1.86
CA SER A 79 10.06 8.65 2.21
C SER A 79 9.93 9.09 3.67
N ALA A 80 10.62 8.41 4.59
CA ALA A 80 10.63 8.78 6.01
C ALA A 80 11.33 10.11 6.27
N GLY A 81 12.44 10.38 5.57
CA GLY A 81 13.12 11.67 5.61
C GLY A 81 12.22 12.82 5.15
N LEU A 82 11.52 12.63 4.03
CA LEU A 82 10.56 13.62 3.53
C LEU A 82 9.38 13.79 4.51
N ALA A 83 8.84 12.70 5.05
CA ALA A 83 7.77 12.74 6.04
C ALA A 83 8.18 13.52 7.29
N HIS A 84 9.43 13.33 7.76
CA HIS A 84 9.99 14.08 8.88
C HIS A 84 10.06 15.59 8.57
N ALA A 85 10.53 15.98 7.39
CA ALA A 85 10.59 17.37 6.97
C ALA A 85 9.17 17.98 6.88
N LEU A 86 8.20 17.27 6.28
CA LEU A 86 6.82 17.74 6.21
C LEU A 86 6.23 18.07 7.59
N VAL A 87 6.50 17.23 8.59
CA VAL A 87 6.00 17.45 9.95
C VAL A 87 6.75 18.56 10.66
N ASN A 88 8.09 18.55 10.64
CA ASN A 88 8.89 19.40 11.51
C ASN A 88 9.23 20.77 10.91
N ASP A 89 9.43 20.83 9.60
CA ASP A 89 9.81 22.08 8.92
C ASP A 89 8.58 22.80 8.34
N PHE A 90 7.59 22.06 7.89
CA PHE A 90 6.36 22.62 7.29
C PHE A 90 5.12 22.49 8.18
N ASN A 91 5.24 21.89 9.36
CA ASN A 91 4.15 21.72 10.35
C ASN A 91 2.89 21.05 9.77
N ILE A 92 3.06 20.12 8.83
CA ILE A 92 1.96 19.36 8.24
C ILE A 92 1.42 18.37 9.28
N GLN A 93 0.10 18.34 9.45
CA GLN A 93 -0.60 17.51 10.41
C GLN A 93 -1.52 16.49 9.71
N LYS A 94 -1.97 15.50 10.49
CA LYS A 94 -2.96 14.54 10.03
C LYS A 94 -4.22 15.25 9.53
N GLY A 95 -4.63 14.94 8.30
CA GLY A 95 -5.80 15.51 7.64
C GLY A 95 -5.49 16.72 6.76
N ASP A 96 -4.29 17.30 6.84
CA ASP A 96 -3.89 18.36 5.93
C ASP A 96 -3.77 17.85 4.49
N LYS A 97 -4.01 18.72 3.54
CA LYS A 97 -3.90 18.42 2.11
C LYS A 97 -2.54 18.86 1.59
N VAL A 98 -1.78 17.92 1.06
CA VAL A 98 -0.49 18.19 0.43
C VAL A 98 -0.63 17.94 -1.07
N ALA A 99 -0.64 19.04 -1.84
CA ALA A 99 -0.67 18.96 -3.29
C ALA A 99 0.75 18.86 -3.84
N PHE A 100 0.94 18.00 -4.84
CA PHE A 100 2.21 17.88 -5.56
C PHE A 100 1.95 17.63 -7.04
N SER A 101 2.77 18.30 -7.86
CA SER A 101 2.74 18.19 -9.31
C SER A 101 4.11 17.81 -9.79
N MET A 102 4.27 16.60 -10.27
CA MET A 102 5.54 16.10 -10.80
C MET A 102 5.28 15.00 -11.83
N ARG A 103 6.27 14.77 -12.67
CA ARG A 103 6.23 13.65 -13.61
C ARG A 103 6.33 12.31 -12.86
N ASN A 104 6.17 11.23 -13.60
CA ASN A 104 6.21 9.86 -13.08
C ASN A 104 7.66 9.42 -12.78
N TYR A 105 8.32 10.14 -11.88
CA TYR A 105 9.66 9.89 -11.36
C TYR A 105 9.59 9.14 -10.02
N PRO A 106 10.69 8.56 -9.54
CA PRO A 106 10.77 7.95 -8.21
C PRO A 106 10.29 8.88 -7.08
N GLU A 107 10.51 10.19 -7.20
CA GLU A 107 10.09 11.21 -6.24
C GLU A 107 8.57 11.27 -6.05
N TRP A 108 7.81 10.89 -7.06
CA TRP A 108 6.36 10.79 -6.94
C TRP A 108 5.98 9.73 -5.90
N ILE A 109 6.63 8.57 -5.94
CA ILE A 109 6.40 7.47 -4.99
C ILE A 109 6.83 7.89 -3.58
N TYR A 110 8.03 8.48 -3.43
CA TYR A 110 8.51 8.96 -2.13
C TYR A 110 7.56 9.97 -1.51
N THR A 111 7.07 10.92 -2.31
CA THR A 111 6.15 11.97 -1.86
C THR A 111 4.80 11.37 -1.44
N TYR A 112 4.24 10.48 -2.25
CA TYR A 112 2.99 9.82 -1.92
C TYR A 112 3.08 9.01 -0.62
N MET A 113 4.15 8.23 -0.47
CA MET A 113 4.39 7.44 0.74
C MET A 113 4.62 8.33 1.95
N ALA A 114 5.40 9.40 1.83
CA ALA A 114 5.66 10.35 2.92
C ALA A 114 4.37 11.01 3.41
N VAL A 115 3.60 11.61 2.50
CA VAL A 115 2.35 12.33 2.82
C VAL A 115 1.33 11.41 3.47
N THR A 116 1.10 10.23 2.89
CA THR A 116 0.10 9.31 3.42
C THR A 116 0.53 8.64 4.73
N SER A 117 1.83 8.44 4.95
CA SER A 117 2.36 7.85 6.19
C SER A 117 2.19 8.73 7.42
N ILE A 118 2.13 10.05 7.26
CA ILE A 118 1.84 10.99 8.36
C ILE A 118 0.34 11.25 8.55
N GLY A 119 -0.50 10.59 7.75
CA GLY A 119 -1.96 10.74 7.79
C GLY A 119 -2.47 12.01 7.10
N ALA A 120 -1.65 12.70 6.34
CA ALA A 120 -2.07 13.77 5.46
C ALA A 120 -2.73 13.23 4.19
N ILE A 121 -3.44 14.09 3.47
CA ILE A 121 -4.17 13.76 2.26
C ILE A 121 -3.31 14.11 1.05
N ALA A 122 -2.88 13.11 0.30
CA ALA A 122 -2.14 13.29 -0.93
C ALA A 122 -3.07 13.80 -2.04
N VAL A 123 -2.71 14.90 -2.69
CA VAL A 123 -3.44 15.51 -3.80
C VAL A 123 -2.51 15.61 -5.03
N PRO A 124 -2.33 14.52 -5.79
CA PRO A 124 -1.52 14.56 -7.01
C PRO A 124 -2.26 15.36 -8.10
N LEU A 125 -1.49 16.17 -8.84
CA LEU A 125 -1.94 17.06 -9.92
C LEU A 125 -1.30 16.66 -11.25
#